data_1ef3ccf23da683083519ce29514b3d92
#
_entry.id   1ef3ccf23da683083519ce29514b3d92
#
_cell.length_a   1.000
_cell.length_b   1.000
_cell.length_c   1.000
_cell.angle_alpha   90.00
_cell.angle_beta   90.00
_cell.angle_gamma   90.00
#
_symmetry.space_group_name_H-M   'P 1'
#
loop_
_entity.id
_entity.type
_entity.pdbx_description
1 polymer ?
#
loop_
_entity_poly.entity_id
_entity_poly.type
_entity_poly.pdbx_seq_one_letter_code
_entity_poly.pdbx_strand_id
1 'polypeptide(L)'
;VATRARAQSDDKSHHACVYCFARPSHRYLELDAGVDFDRQIIVKINVADALRKDLARPSWSREHVALGTNTDPYQRAEGRYRLMPGIIRALADSGTPLSILTKGSLLRRDLPLLAEARKQAPVDLALSIAIADDELQQAIEPGTPTTQARLATVTAAAEAGFDVAVFMMPILPFLTDSEEHLDAALGRIKAAGATSVTYTALHLRPGVKEWYAQWLHAHRPDLVGRYRDLYGDGAYAPKEYRRWLAARIKPLIAAHGLERTPEDPNTGTVASRANARDDEGEWRRTRAYGDDAPAPRAEPLTLF
;
A
#
# COMPACT_ATOMS: atom_id res chain seq x y z
N VAL A 1 -1.17 22.98 14.44
CA VAL A 1 -0.20 21.96 14.91
C VAL A 1 -0.98 20.70 15.24
N ALA A 2 -0.63 19.58 14.62
CA ALA A 2 -1.32 18.30 14.88
C ALA A 2 -0.95 17.77 16.27
N THR A 3 -1.94 17.49 17.11
CA THR A 3 -1.75 16.83 18.40
C THR A 3 -1.45 15.34 18.15
N ARG A 4 -0.34 14.84 18.68
CA ARG A 4 0.09 13.46 18.50
C ARG A 4 -0.17 12.68 19.80
N ALA A 5 -0.79 11.51 19.69
CA ALA A 5 -0.79 10.51 20.74
C ALA A 5 0.13 9.36 20.32
N ARG A 6 1.03 8.95 21.21
CA ARG A 6 1.84 7.76 21.03
C ARG A 6 1.05 6.58 21.60
N ALA A 7 0.67 5.65 20.75
CA ALA A 7 0.11 4.38 21.18
C ALA A 7 1.24 3.35 21.21
N GLN A 8 1.66 2.98 22.41
CA GLN A 8 2.47 1.79 22.63
C GLN A 8 1.51 0.63 22.81
N SER A 9 1.58 -0.39 21.97
CA SER A 9 0.77 -1.57 22.15
C SER A 9 1.67 -2.78 22.28
N ASP A 10 1.47 -3.53 23.34
CA ASP A 10 2.00 -4.89 23.50
C ASP A 10 1.32 -5.85 22.48
N ASP A 11 0.26 -5.39 21.85
CA ASP A 11 -0.50 -6.11 20.82
C ASP A 11 -0.13 -5.59 19.43
N LYS A 12 0.03 -6.48 18.45
CA LYS A 12 0.42 -6.24 17.04
C LYS A 12 -0.53 -5.24 16.37
N SER A 13 -0.39 -3.96 16.69
CA SER A 13 -1.29 -2.89 16.19
C SER A 13 -0.95 -2.42 14.77
N HIS A 14 0.16 -2.89 14.21
CA HIS A 14 0.64 -2.60 12.86
C HIS A 14 0.38 -3.75 11.90
N HIS A 15 0.37 -3.41 10.61
CA HIS A 15 0.40 -4.41 9.54
C HIS A 15 1.70 -5.22 9.52
N ALA A 16 2.80 -4.68 10.03
CA ALA A 16 4.12 -5.30 10.19
C ALA A 16 4.62 -6.03 8.94
N CYS A 17 4.23 -5.55 7.73
CA CYS A 17 4.69 -6.15 6.48
C CYS A 17 6.21 -6.09 6.39
N VAL A 18 6.86 -7.22 6.12
CA VAL A 18 8.32 -7.30 6.10
C VAL A 18 8.96 -6.48 4.97
N TYR A 19 8.22 -6.21 3.91
CA TYR A 19 8.66 -5.41 2.76
C TYR A 19 8.21 -3.94 2.83
N CYS A 20 7.66 -3.46 3.95
CA CYS A 20 7.04 -2.15 4.01
C CYS A 20 8.03 -1.02 3.73
N PHE A 21 7.82 -0.29 2.65
CA PHE A 21 8.67 0.84 2.26
C PHE A 21 8.58 2.03 3.23
N ALA A 22 7.56 2.08 4.09
CA ALA A 22 7.37 3.14 5.08
C ALA A 22 8.25 2.96 6.33
N ARG A 23 8.92 1.80 6.52
CA ARG A 23 9.78 1.54 7.68
C ARG A 23 10.78 2.66 7.99
N PRO A 24 11.51 3.24 7.00
CA PRO A 24 12.44 4.33 7.26
C PRO A 24 11.79 5.61 7.80
N SER A 25 10.46 5.78 7.68
CA SER A 25 9.76 6.98 8.19
C SER A 25 9.83 7.13 9.71
N HIS A 26 10.05 6.03 10.45
CA HIS A 26 10.21 6.05 11.90
C HIS A 26 11.49 6.75 12.36
N ARG A 27 12.51 6.84 11.50
CA ARG A 27 13.76 7.59 11.78
C ARG A 27 13.50 9.07 12.07
N TYR A 28 12.47 9.69 11.46
CA TYR A 28 12.06 11.07 11.76
C TYR A 28 11.53 11.27 13.19
N LEU A 29 11.26 10.16 13.88
CA LEU A 29 10.73 10.12 15.23
C LEU A 29 11.78 9.57 16.23
N GLU A 30 13.05 9.45 15.79
CA GLU A 30 14.14 8.83 16.56
C GLU A 30 13.85 7.37 16.95
N LEU A 31 13.06 6.66 16.13
CA LEU A 31 12.68 5.26 16.29
C LEU A 31 13.37 4.42 15.23
N ASP A 32 13.68 3.15 15.55
CA ASP A 32 14.25 2.24 14.57
C ASP A 32 13.22 1.78 13.52
N ALA A 33 13.72 1.42 12.33
CA ALA A 33 12.87 0.96 11.22
C ALA A 33 12.45 -0.52 11.33
N GLY A 34 12.93 -1.23 12.34
CA GLY A 34 12.63 -2.64 12.61
C GLY A 34 11.55 -2.80 13.66
N VAL A 35 11.97 -3.12 14.89
CA VAL A 35 11.07 -3.46 15.99
C VAL A 35 10.20 -2.28 16.43
N ASP A 36 10.75 -1.06 16.45
CA ASP A 36 9.94 0.12 16.81
C ASP A 36 8.86 0.39 15.78
N PHE A 37 9.17 0.22 14.48
CA PHE A 37 8.17 0.33 13.43
C PHE A 37 7.01 -0.66 13.63
N ASP A 38 7.29 -1.88 14.07
CA ASP A 38 6.27 -2.91 14.28
C ASP A 38 5.52 -2.78 15.62
N ARG A 39 5.99 -1.94 16.56
CA ARG A 39 5.41 -1.82 17.91
C ARG A 39 4.89 -0.45 18.29
N GLN A 40 5.26 0.61 17.56
CA GLN A 40 4.94 1.98 17.95
C GLN A 40 4.19 2.72 16.85
N ILE A 41 2.95 3.13 17.13
CA ILE A 41 2.15 3.96 16.23
C ILE A 41 2.04 5.38 16.77
N ILE A 42 2.27 6.35 15.91
CA ILE A 42 2.01 7.76 16.21
C ILE A 42 0.69 8.18 15.58
N VAL A 43 -0.30 8.39 16.42
CA VAL A 43 -1.66 8.77 15.98
C VAL A 43 -1.87 10.27 16.09
N LYS A 44 -2.28 10.90 14.99
CA LYS A 44 -2.64 12.33 14.96
C LYS A 44 -4.12 12.48 15.29
N ILE A 45 -4.48 12.54 16.58
CA ILE A 45 -5.86 12.45 17.06
C ILE A 45 -6.77 13.63 16.63
N ASN A 46 -6.19 14.77 16.28
CA ASN A 46 -6.94 15.94 15.80
C ASN A 46 -6.84 16.15 14.28
N VAL A 47 -6.52 15.09 13.52
CA VAL A 47 -6.26 15.20 12.07
C VAL A 47 -7.47 15.75 11.32
N ALA A 48 -8.71 15.36 11.67
CA ALA A 48 -9.91 15.84 11.00
C ALA A 48 -10.13 17.35 11.18
N ASP A 49 -9.85 17.89 12.37
CA ASP A 49 -9.99 19.33 12.64
C ASP A 49 -8.89 20.14 11.95
N ALA A 50 -7.67 19.62 11.96
CA ALA A 50 -6.57 20.24 11.22
C ALA A 50 -6.86 20.25 9.71
N LEU A 51 -7.37 19.14 9.18
CA LEU A 51 -7.74 19.01 7.77
C LEU A 51 -8.85 20.00 7.39
N ARG A 52 -9.93 20.11 8.17
CA ARG A 52 -11.01 21.11 7.91
C ARG A 52 -10.47 22.53 7.81
N LYS A 53 -9.53 22.91 8.70
CA LYS A 53 -8.90 24.24 8.67
C LYS A 53 -8.09 24.46 7.40
N ASP A 54 -7.35 23.43 6.94
CA ASP A 54 -6.55 23.54 5.72
C ASP A 54 -7.44 23.58 4.47
N LEU A 55 -8.50 22.78 4.41
CA LEU A 55 -9.47 22.75 3.32
C LEU A 55 -10.31 24.03 3.22
N ALA A 56 -10.49 24.76 4.32
CA ALA A 56 -11.22 26.03 4.35
C ALA A 56 -10.39 27.22 3.84
N ARG A 57 -9.11 27.06 3.55
CA ARG A 57 -8.26 28.15 3.05
C ARG A 57 -8.68 28.54 1.63
N PRO A 58 -8.75 29.84 1.30
CA PRO A 58 -9.04 30.29 -0.08
C PRO A 58 -8.06 29.79 -1.13
N SER A 59 -6.84 29.43 -0.72
CA SER A 59 -5.80 28.87 -1.61
C SER A 59 -5.96 27.39 -1.88
N TRP A 60 -6.93 26.71 -1.25
CA TRP A 60 -7.16 25.29 -1.51
C TRP A 60 -7.85 25.08 -2.85
N SER A 61 -7.17 24.37 -3.78
CA SER A 61 -7.61 24.15 -5.17
C SER A 61 -8.43 22.87 -5.38
N ARG A 62 -8.79 22.16 -4.31
CA ARG A 62 -9.47 20.84 -4.34
C ARG A 62 -8.72 19.79 -5.12
N GLU A 63 -7.39 19.80 -5.01
CA GLU A 63 -6.56 18.75 -5.59
C GLU A 63 -6.89 17.40 -4.97
N HIS A 64 -6.79 16.35 -5.77
CA HIS A 64 -7.07 14.98 -5.34
C HIS A 64 -6.19 14.55 -4.15
N VAL A 65 -6.82 14.05 -3.09
CA VAL A 65 -6.15 13.55 -1.88
C VAL A 65 -6.12 12.02 -1.88
N ALA A 66 -4.92 11.46 -1.96
CA ALA A 66 -4.70 10.01 -1.90
C ALA A 66 -4.36 9.58 -0.45
N LEU A 67 -5.22 8.75 0.13
CA LEU A 67 -5.05 8.17 1.47
C LEU A 67 -4.51 6.74 1.35
N GLY A 68 -3.54 6.38 2.20
CA GLY A 68 -2.94 5.03 2.21
C GLY A 68 -1.65 4.89 1.42
N THR A 69 -1.08 5.98 0.92
CA THR A 69 0.16 5.95 0.13
C THR A 69 1.42 5.74 0.96
N ASN A 70 1.39 6.00 2.26
CA ASN A 70 2.51 5.77 3.18
C ASN A 70 2.09 4.92 4.38
N THR A 71 1.01 5.30 5.05
CA THR A 71 0.44 4.59 6.20
C THR A 71 -0.96 4.13 5.84
N ASP A 72 -1.28 2.87 6.17
CA ASP A 72 -2.62 2.34 5.90
C ASP A 72 -3.68 3.06 6.77
N PRO A 73 -4.71 3.67 6.18
CA PRO A 73 -5.73 4.41 6.91
C PRO A 73 -6.66 3.52 7.73
N TYR A 74 -6.76 2.24 7.41
CA TYR A 74 -7.61 1.27 8.11
C TYR A 74 -6.82 0.21 8.87
N GLN A 75 -5.61 0.55 9.31
CA GLN A 75 -4.88 -0.31 10.23
C GLN A 75 -5.62 -0.44 11.58
N ARG A 76 -5.23 -1.39 12.45
CA ARG A 76 -5.94 -1.70 13.72
C ARG A 76 -6.18 -0.48 14.61
N ALA A 77 -5.27 0.50 14.63
CA ALA A 77 -5.43 1.75 15.38
C ALA A 77 -6.70 2.50 14.99
N GLU A 78 -7.16 2.41 13.73
CA GLU A 78 -8.40 3.03 13.26
C GLU A 78 -9.64 2.45 13.97
N GLY A 79 -9.61 1.19 14.39
CA GLY A 79 -10.68 0.59 15.19
C GLY A 79 -10.90 1.31 16.51
N ARG A 80 -9.83 1.81 17.15
CA ARG A 80 -9.85 2.55 18.40
C ARG A 80 -10.10 4.05 18.22
N TYR A 81 -9.34 4.68 17.33
CA TYR A 81 -9.32 6.15 17.21
C TYR A 81 -10.38 6.71 16.27
N ARG A 82 -10.90 5.92 15.35
CA ARG A 82 -12.00 6.27 14.41
C ARG A 82 -11.79 7.61 13.71
N LEU A 83 -10.61 7.80 13.14
CA LEU A 83 -10.22 9.06 12.49
C LEU A 83 -10.79 9.18 11.08
N MET A 84 -10.90 8.06 10.36
CA MET A 84 -11.34 8.03 8.96
C MET A 84 -12.71 8.65 8.72
N PRO A 85 -13.74 8.41 9.55
CA PRO A 85 -15.03 9.07 9.35
C PRO A 85 -14.96 10.61 9.37
N GLY A 86 -14.11 11.18 10.22
CA GLY A 86 -13.88 12.62 10.28
C GLY A 86 -13.12 13.16 9.06
N ILE A 87 -12.14 12.41 8.57
CA ILE A 87 -11.36 12.75 7.36
C ILE A 87 -12.26 12.70 6.12
N ILE A 88 -13.04 11.61 5.95
CA ILE A 88 -13.95 11.43 4.81
C ILE A 88 -14.95 12.58 4.73
N ARG A 89 -15.60 12.94 5.87
CA ARG A 89 -16.54 14.06 5.89
C ARG A 89 -15.87 15.38 5.53
N ALA A 90 -14.70 15.66 6.09
CA ALA A 90 -13.99 16.91 5.81
C ALA A 90 -13.64 17.07 4.32
N LEU A 91 -13.20 15.99 3.66
CA LEU A 91 -12.90 16.00 2.23
C LEU A 91 -14.19 16.14 1.39
N ALA A 92 -15.23 15.38 1.70
CA ALA A 92 -16.52 15.45 1.00
C ALA A 92 -17.15 16.83 1.12
N ASP A 93 -17.26 17.38 2.33
CA ASP A 93 -17.86 18.70 2.59
C ASP A 93 -17.13 19.82 1.85
N SER A 94 -15.83 19.67 1.59
CA SER A 94 -15.04 20.63 0.81
C SER A 94 -15.11 20.40 -0.70
N GLY A 95 -15.77 19.35 -1.17
CA GLY A 95 -15.79 18.94 -2.58
C GLY A 95 -14.42 18.46 -3.10
N THR A 96 -13.56 17.98 -2.21
CA THR A 96 -12.21 17.51 -2.56
C THR A 96 -12.24 16.03 -2.94
N PRO A 97 -11.81 15.66 -4.18
CA PRO A 97 -11.70 14.28 -4.61
C PRO A 97 -10.76 13.47 -3.73
N LEU A 98 -11.12 12.23 -3.41
CA LEU A 98 -10.28 11.36 -2.59
C LEU A 98 -10.18 9.96 -3.14
N SER A 99 -9.04 9.32 -2.88
CA SER A 99 -8.87 7.88 -3.07
C SER A 99 -8.34 7.22 -1.80
N ILE A 100 -8.77 6.00 -1.56
CA ILE A 100 -8.37 5.19 -0.41
C ILE A 100 -7.72 3.90 -0.91
N LEU A 101 -6.47 3.69 -0.51
CA LEU A 101 -5.77 2.41 -0.68
C LEU A 101 -5.56 1.78 0.70
N THR A 102 -6.01 0.54 0.89
CA THR A 102 -5.87 -0.13 2.18
C THR A 102 -5.72 -1.66 2.06
N LYS A 103 -5.16 -2.27 3.09
CA LYS A 103 -5.23 -3.71 3.39
C LYS A 103 -6.34 -4.00 4.43
N GLY A 104 -6.87 -2.95 5.06
CA GLY A 104 -7.75 -3.04 6.22
C GLY A 104 -9.19 -3.39 5.89
N SER A 105 -9.73 -4.46 6.49
CA SER A 105 -11.14 -4.84 6.37
C SER A 105 -12.11 -3.88 7.10
N LEU A 106 -11.60 -2.98 7.95
CA LEU A 106 -12.38 -1.92 8.59
C LEU A 106 -12.99 -0.92 7.60
N LEU A 107 -12.50 -0.86 6.35
CA LEU A 107 -13.12 -0.08 5.29
C LEU A 107 -14.61 -0.37 5.15
N ARG A 108 -15.05 -1.62 5.36
CA ARG A 108 -16.47 -2.03 5.29
C ARG A 108 -17.38 -1.23 6.23
N ARG A 109 -16.86 -0.82 7.40
CA ARG A 109 -17.60 0.02 8.36
C ARG A 109 -18.03 1.36 7.74
N ASP A 110 -17.16 1.91 6.90
CA ASP A 110 -17.32 3.27 6.39
C ASP A 110 -17.89 3.31 4.95
N LEU A 111 -18.22 2.17 4.34
CA LEU A 111 -18.84 2.12 3.01
C LEU A 111 -20.11 2.97 2.89
N PRO A 112 -21.06 2.95 3.86
CA PRO A 112 -22.23 3.85 3.80
C PRO A 112 -21.84 5.33 3.79
N LEU A 113 -20.85 5.72 4.59
CA LEU A 113 -20.35 7.09 4.63
C LEU A 113 -19.67 7.49 3.32
N LEU A 114 -18.89 6.58 2.72
CA LEU A 114 -18.22 6.79 1.42
C LEU A 114 -19.26 6.91 0.29
N ALA A 115 -20.36 6.14 0.33
CA ALA A 115 -21.46 6.26 -0.61
C ALA A 115 -22.15 7.63 -0.53
N GLU A 116 -22.30 8.21 0.66
CA GLU A 116 -22.79 9.59 0.83
C GLU A 116 -21.74 10.61 0.36
N ALA A 117 -20.47 10.42 0.71
CA ALA A 117 -19.37 11.29 0.30
C ALA A 117 -19.26 11.40 -1.23
N ARG A 118 -19.49 10.28 -1.95
CA ARG A 118 -19.45 10.22 -3.43
C ARG A 118 -20.48 11.14 -4.10
N LYS A 119 -21.53 11.54 -3.41
CA LYS A 119 -22.50 12.51 -3.93
C LYS A 119 -21.95 13.94 -3.96
N GLN A 120 -20.88 14.23 -3.22
CA GLN A 120 -20.29 15.55 -3.04
C GLN A 120 -18.93 15.68 -3.74
N ALA A 121 -18.15 14.61 -3.77
CA ALA A 121 -16.82 14.57 -4.38
C ALA A 121 -16.53 13.16 -4.94
N PRO A 122 -15.69 13.02 -5.98
CA PRO A 122 -15.24 11.72 -6.46
C PRO A 122 -14.54 10.91 -5.34
N VAL A 123 -14.91 9.63 -5.23
CA VAL A 123 -14.34 8.68 -4.25
C VAL A 123 -13.91 7.42 -4.97
N ASP A 124 -12.62 7.11 -4.93
CA ASP A 124 -12.03 5.91 -5.49
C ASP A 124 -11.58 4.95 -4.39
N LEU A 125 -11.83 3.67 -4.58
CA LEU A 125 -11.43 2.64 -3.62
C LEU A 125 -10.45 1.66 -4.24
N ALA A 126 -9.41 1.34 -3.48
CA ALA A 126 -8.45 0.30 -3.84
C ALA A 126 -8.08 -0.56 -2.63
N LEU A 127 -7.95 -1.87 -2.85
CA LEU A 127 -7.44 -2.80 -1.85
C LEU A 127 -6.10 -3.39 -2.28
N SER A 128 -5.17 -3.52 -1.33
CA SER A 128 -3.89 -4.19 -1.58
C SER A 128 -4.04 -5.68 -1.29
N ILE A 129 -3.90 -6.51 -2.34
CA ILE A 129 -3.94 -7.97 -2.29
C ILE A 129 -2.79 -8.48 -3.17
N ALA A 130 -1.62 -8.68 -2.56
CA ALA A 130 -0.41 -9.07 -3.29
C ALA A 130 -0.13 -10.58 -3.25
N ILE A 131 -0.71 -11.30 -2.28
CA ILE A 131 -0.40 -12.70 -1.99
C ILE A 131 -1.71 -13.48 -1.89
N ALA A 132 -1.89 -14.48 -2.76
CA ALA A 132 -3.09 -15.31 -2.78
C ALA A 132 -3.03 -16.47 -1.78
N ASP A 133 -1.83 -16.94 -1.46
CA ASP A 133 -1.60 -17.99 -0.46
C ASP A 133 -1.70 -17.42 0.96
N ASP A 134 -2.60 -17.96 1.78
CA ASP A 134 -2.90 -17.41 3.11
C ASP A 134 -1.77 -17.68 4.13
N GLU A 135 -1.03 -18.77 4.00
CA GLU A 135 0.10 -19.09 4.89
C GLU A 135 1.28 -18.14 4.61
N LEU A 136 1.64 -18.00 3.34
CA LEU A 136 2.66 -17.06 2.90
C LEU A 136 2.27 -15.62 3.26
N GLN A 137 1.00 -15.26 3.07
CA GLN A 137 0.50 -13.93 3.42
C GLN A 137 0.67 -13.64 4.91
N GLN A 138 0.31 -14.58 5.79
CA GLN A 138 0.47 -14.40 7.24
C GLN A 138 1.94 -14.32 7.65
N ALA A 139 2.83 -15.05 6.99
CA ALA A 139 4.27 -15.01 7.27
C ALA A 139 4.90 -13.66 6.87
N ILE A 140 4.43 -13.05 5.79
CA ILE A 140 5.00 -11.80 5.22
C ILE A 140 4.26 -10.55 5.71
N GLU A 141 2.97 -10.65 6.00
CA GLU A 141 2.10 -9.56 6.43
C GLU A 141 1.36 -9.90 7.74
N PRO A 142 2.06 -10.21 8.84
CA PRO A 142 1.51 -10.86 10.04
C PRO A 142 0.44 -10.05 10.78
N GLY A 143 0.44 -8.72 10.63
CA GLY A 143 -0.52 -7.83 11.29
C GLY A 143 -1.71 -7.42 10.43
N THR A 144 -1.82 -7.94 9.19
CA THR A 144 -2.88 -7.56 8.27
C THR A 144 -4.07 -8.53 8.33
N PRO A 145 -5.26 -8.14 7.84
CA PRO A 145 -6.33 -9.08 7.56
C PRO A 145 -5.90 -10.13 6.55
N THR A 146 -6.45 -11.34 6.65
CA THR A 146 -6.19 -12.42 5.69
C THR A 146 -6.59 -12.02 4.27
N THR A 147 -6.04 -12.68 3.26
CA THR A 147 -6.43 -12.46 1.86
C THR A 147 -7.93 -12.66 1.67
N GLN A 148 -8.52 -13.68 2.31
CA GLN A 148 -9.96 -13.91 2.28
C GLN A 148 -10.77 -12.73 2.85
N ALA A 149 -10.34 -12.14 3.97
CA ALA A 149 -11.02 -10.98 4.56
C ALA A 149 -10.91 -9.71 3.67
N ARG A 150 -9.81 -9.56 2.94
CA ARG A 150 -9.62 -8.47 1.97
C ARG A 150 -10.50 -8.68 0.73
N LEU A 151 -10.58 -9.90 0.19
CA LEU A 151 -11.48 -10.25 -0.90
C LEU A 151 -12.94 -9.99 -0.52
N ALA A 152 -13.36 -10.40 0.67
CA ALA A 152 -14.71 -10.08 1.19
C ALA A 152 -14.95 -8.56 1.33
N THR A 153 -13.88 -7.77 1.52
CA THR A 153 -14.00 -6.30 1.55
C THR A 153 -14.14 -5.72 0.14
N VAL A 154 -13.47 -6.31 -0.86
CA VAL A 154 -13.69 -5.98 -2.28
C VAL A 154 -15.15 -6.25 -2.65
N THR A 155 -15.68 -7.46 -2.32
CA THR A 155 -17.07 -7.82 -2.61
C THR A 155 -18.05 -6.83 -1.98
N ALA A 156 -17.89 -6.51 -0.69
CA ALA A 156 -18.77 -5.56 0.00
C ALA A 156 -18.72 -4.15 -0.61
N ALA A 157 -17.55 -3.71 -1.08
CA ALA A 157 -17.42 -2.41 -1.73
C ALA A 157 -18.05 -2.42 -3.14
N ALA A 158 -17.88 -3.50 -3.90
CA ALA A 158 -18.53 -3.68 -5.21
C ALA A 158 -20.07 -3.73 -5.08
N GLU A 159 -20.60 -4.47 -4.10
CA GLU A 159 -22.02 -4.52 -3.77
C GLU A 159 -22.57 -3.15 -3.33
N ALA A 160 -21.75 -2.31 -2.71
CA ALA A 160 -22.08 -0.92 -2.40
C ALA A 160 -21.99 0.02 -3.62
N GLY A 161 -21.72 -0.52 -4.81
CA GLY A 161 -21.69 0.19 -6.10
C GLY A 161 -20.40 0.94 -6.37
N PHE A 162 -19.27 0.58 -5.73
CA PHE A 162 -17.96 1.14 -6.03
C PHE A 162 -17.22 0.30 -7.08
N ASP A 163 -16.54 0.99 -7.98
CA ASP A 163 -15.47 0.39 -8.79
C ASP A 163 -14.24 0.20 -7.91
N VAL A 164 -13.82 -1.06 -7.71
CA VAL A 164 -12.73 -1.37 -6.79
C VAL A 164 -11.50 -1.80 -7.58
N ALA A 165 -10.43 -1.01 -7.48
CA ALA A 165 -9.13 -1.43 -7.98
C ALA A 165 -8.41 -2.33 -6.97
N VAL A 166 -7.66 -3.32 -7.46
CA VAL A 166 -6.78 -4.11 -6.59
C VAL A 166 -5.32 -3.86 -6.93
N PHE A 167 -4.53 -3.62 -5.87
CA PHE A 167 -3.09 -3.43 -5.97
C PHE A 167 -2.38 -4.73 -5.59
N MET A 168 -1.89 -5.45 -6.60
CA MET A 168 -0.95 -6.58 -6.42
C MET A 168 0.47 -6.05 -6.23
N MET A 169 0.67 -5.34 -5.13
CA MET A 169 1.92 -4.63 -4.82
C MET A 169 2.40 -4.94 -3.40
N PRO A 170 3.60 -5.55 -3.29
CA PRO A 170 4.48 -6.00 -4.36
C PRO A 170 4.22 -7.44 -4.80
N ILE A 171 4.57 -7.77 -6.04
CA ILE A 171 4.81 -9.16 -6.45
C ILE A 171 6.22 -9.52 -5.98
N LEU A 172 6.34 -10.63 -5.27
CA LEU A 172 7.57 -11.08 -4.63
C LEU A 172 8.31 -12.06 -5.57
N PRO A 173 9.51 -11.71 -6.06
CA PRO A 173 10.28 -12.61 -6.90
C PRO A 173 10.45 -14.00 -6.27
N PHE A 174 10.27 -15.05 -7.08
CA PHE A 174 10.41 -16.45 -6.68
C PHE A 174 9.39 -16.97 -5.65
N LEU A 175 8.49 -16.11 -5.17
CA LEU A 175 7.48 -16.47 -4.18
C LEU A 175 6.05 -16.34 -4.73
N THR A 176 5.76 -15.24 -5.43
CA THR A 176 4.40 -14.95 -5.94
C THR A 176 4.37 -14.60 -7.43
N ASP A 177 5.47 -14.84 -8.16
CA ASP A 177 5.64 -14.46 -9.56
C ASP A 177 5.49 -15.63 -10.55
N SER A 178 5.11 -16.83 -10.08
CA SER A 178 4.76 -17.93 -10.98
C SER A 178 3.43 -17.66 -11.70
N GLU A 179 3.28 -18.21 -12.88
CA GLU A 179 2.06 -18.02 -13.68
C GLU A 179 0.83 -18.55 -12.95
N GLU A 180 0.96 -19.72 -12.33
CA GLU A 180 -0.12 -20.37 -11.56
C GLU A 180 -0.55 -19.51 -10.37
N HIS A 181 0.43 -18.92 -9.64
CA HIS A 181 0.12 -18.05 -8.51
C HIS A 181 -0.59 -16.76 -8.97
N LEU A 182 -0.08 -16.14 -10.05
CA LEU A 182 -0.65 -14.92 -10.61
C LEU A 182 -2.07 -15.15 -11.14
N ASP A 183 -2.28 -16.23 -11.89
CA ASP A 183 -3.59 -16.58 -12.45
C ASP A 183 -4.61 -16.88 -11.34
N ALA A 184 -4.25 -17.71 -10.35
CA ALA A 184 -5.09 -18.00 -9.20
C ALA A 184 -5.45 -16.74 -8.40
N ALA A 185 -4.49 -15.82 -8.21
CA ALA A 185 -4.73 -14.55 -7.53
C ALA A 185 -5.71 -13.67 -8.31
N LEU A 186 -5.49 -13.51 -9.62
CA LEU A 186 -6.35 -12.72 -10.50
C LEU A 186 -7.76 -13.28 -10.57
N GLY A 187 -7.91 -14.60 -10.66
CA GLY A 187 -9.21 -15.27 -10.64
C GLY A 187 -10.00 -14.99 -9.35
N ARG A 188 -9.35 -15.07 -8.17
CA ARG A 188 -9.97 -14.73 -6.88
C ARG A 188 -10.35 -13.26 -6.78
N ILE A 189 -9.49 -12.38 -7.27
CA ILE A 189 -9.72 -10.92 -7.31
C ILE A 189 -10.92 -10.59 -8.20
N LYS A 190 -10.99 -11.19 -9.39
CA LYS A 190 -12.14 -11.01 -10.30
C LYS A 190 -13.44 -11.53 -9.71
N ALA A 191 -13.41 -12.71 -9.12
CA ALA A 191 -14.57 -13.31 -8.47
C ALA A 191 -15.09 -12.47 -7.30
N ALA A 192 -14.21 -11.70 -6.63
CA ALA A 192 -14.60 -10.77 -5.58
C ALA A 192 -15.26 -9.47 -6.11
N GLY A 193 -15.28 -9.23 -7.43
CA GLY A 193 -15.92 -8.07 -8.05
C GLY A 193 -14.99 -6.88 -8.31
N ALA A 194 -13.66 -7.07 -8.24
CA ALA A 194 -12.73 -6.03 -8.64
C ALA A 194 -12.86 -5.66 -10.12
N THR A 195 -12.66 -4.39 -10.43
CA THR A 195 -12.77 -3.84 -11.80
C THR A 195 -11.42 -3.73 -12.50
N SER A 196 -10.33 -3.57 -11.74
CA SER A 196 -9.00 -3.45 -12.32
C SER A 196 -7.90 -3.92 -11.37
N VAL A 197 -6.74 -4.27 -11.94
CA VAL A 197 -5.53 -4.64 -11.20
C VAL A 197 -4.35 -3.77 -11.61
N THR A 198 -3.60 -3.33 -10.61
CA THR A 198 -2.29 -2.70 -10.77
C THR A 198 -1.24 -3.52 -10.03
N TYR A 199 -0.07 -3.71 -10.62
CA TYR A 199 0.99 -4.53 -10.04
C TYR A 199 2.35 -3.82 -10.07
N THR A 200 3.25 -4.22 -9.18
CA THR A 200 4.67 -3.85 -9.25
C THR A 200 5.54 -4.93 -8.60
N ALA A 201 6.77 -5.09 -9.11
CA ALA A 201 7.76 -5.95 -8.46
C ALA A 201 8.21 -5.34 -7.12
N LEU A 202 8.66 -6.20 -6.21
CA LEU A 202 9.17 -5.79 -4.89
C LEU A 202 10.30 -4.75 -5.00
N HIS A 203 10.20 -3.71 -4.18
CA HIS A 203 11.25 -2.69 -4.00
C HIS A 203 11.91 -2.87 -2.64
N LEU A 204 13.23 -3.02 -2.63
CA LEU A 204 14.05 -3.22 -1.43
C LEU A 204 14.95 -2.00 -1.20
N ARG A 205 14.35 -0.89 -0.74
CA ARG A 205 15.10 0.31 -0.38
C ARG A 205 15.97 0.10 0.85
N PRO A 206 17.02 0.91 1.07
CA PRO A 206 17.83 0.84 2.29
C PRO A 206 16.96 0.88 3.56
N GLY A 207 17.27 0.01 4.53
CA GLY A 207 16.49 -0.19 5.75
C GLY A 207 15.35 -1.20 5.60
N VAL A 208 14.76 -1.35 4.41
CA VAL A 208 13.80 -2.42 4.09
C VAL A 208 14.53 -3.67 3.63
N LYS A 209 15.60 -3.50 2.85
CA LYS A 209 16.39 -4.59 2.27
C LYS A 209 16.98 -5.49 3.35
N GLU A 210 17.59 -4.88 4.35
CA GLU A 210 18.20 -5.58 5.48
C GLU A 210 17.15 -6.32 6.30
N TRP A 211 15.98 -5.70 6.54
CA TRP A 211 14.88 -6.31 7.26
C TRP A 211 14.27 -7.50 6.50
N TYR A 212 14.05 -7.33 5.20
CA TYR A 212 13.55 -8.39 4.33
C TYR A 212 14.54 -9.56 4.19
N ALA A 213 15.85 -9.27 4.14
CA ALA A 213 16.89 -10.28 4.12
C ALA A 213 16.91 -11.13 5.40
N GLN A 214 16.73 -10.52 6.58
CA GLN A 214 16.59 -11.25 7.85
C GLN A 214 15.39 -12.20 7.81
N TRP A 215 14.26 -11.73 7.29
CA TRP A 215 13.09 -12.58 7.11
C TRP A 215 13.35 -13.75 6.15
N LEU A 216 14.00 -13.50 5.01
CA LEU A 216 14.40 -14.57 4.06
C LEU A 216 15.30 -15.61 4.73
N HIS A 217 16.30 -15.18 5.48
CA HIS A 217 17.19 -16.11 6.20
C HIS A 217 16.43 -17.02 7.16
N ALA A 218 15.44 -16.49 7.85
CA ALA A 218 14.66 -17.24 8.84
C ALA A 218 13.63 -18.19 8.20
N HIS A 219 13.03 -17.81 7.06
CA HIS A 219 11.87 -18.51 6.50
C HIS A 219 12.13 -19.17 5.15
N ARG A 220 13.05 -18.61 4.35
CA ARG A 220 13.37 -19.07 2.99
C ARG A 220 14.86 -18.93 2.68
N PRO A 221 15.73 -19.64 3.45
CA PRO A 221 17.18 -19.58 3.27
C PRO A 221 17.62 -20.02 1.85
N ASP A 222 16.82 -20.85 1.19
CA ASP A 222 16.99 -21.28 -0.20
C ASP A 222 16.94 -20.12 -1.20
N LEU A 223 16.28 -19.02 -0.88
CA LEU A 223 16.12 -17.87 -1.77
C LEU A 223 17.12 -16.74 -1.53
N VAL A 224 17.87 -16.75 -0.44
CA VAL A 224 18.80 -15.66 -0.08
C VAL A 224 19.80 -15.37 -1.20
N GLY A 225 20.43 -16.41 -1.75
CA GLY A 225 21.36 -16.28 -2.87
C GLY A 225 20.69 -15.68 -4.11
N ARG A 226 19.49 -16.17 -4.46
CA ARG A 226 18.74 -15.69 -5.62
C ARG A 226 18.33 -14.22 -5.51
N TYR A 227 17.90 -13.78 -4.31
CA TYR A 227 17.57 -12.37 -4.06
C TYR A 227 18.81 -11.47 -4.13
N ARG A 228 19.95 -11.92 -3.58
CA ARG A 228 21.22 -11.22 -3.69
C ARG A 228 21.63 -11.05 -5.16
N ASP A 229 21.54 -12.11 -5.96
CA ASP A 229 21.91 -12.09 -7.37
C ASP A 229 20.95 -11.20 -8.19
N LEU A 230 19.64 -11.17 -7.83
CA LEU A 230 18.64 -10.37 -8.53
C LEU A 230 18.79 -8.88 -8.24
N TYR A 231 18.97 -8.50 -6.96
CA TYR A 231 18.95 -7.08 -6.56
C TYR A 231 20.35 -6.46 -6.46
N GLY A 232 21.42 -7.26 -6.26
CA GLY A 232 22.75 -6.72 -5.99
C GLY A 232 22.69 -5.61 -4.94
N ASP A 233 23.29 -4.47 -5.22
CA ASP A 233 23.23 -3.27 -4.37
C ASP A 233 21.98 -2.41 -4.63
N GLY A 234 21.22 -2.69 -5.69
CA GLY A 234 20.06 -1.93 -6.11
C GLY A 234 18.84 -2.10 -5.19
N ALA A 235 18.00 -1.08 -5.19
CA ALA A 235 16.71 -1.10 -4.48
C ALA A 235 15.58 -1.70 -5.33
N TYR A 236 15.77 -1.80 -6.64
CA TYR A 236 14.74 -2.21 -7.61
C TYR A 236 15.18 -3.47 -8.33
N ALA A 237 14.23 -4.36 -8.61
CA ALA A 237 14.48 -5.48 -9.50
C ALA A 237 14.95 -4.98 -10.88
N PRO A 238 15.90 -5.68 -11.55
CA PRO A 238 16.42 -5.29 -12.86
C PRO A 238 15.32 -5.10 -13.91
N LYS A 239 15.61 -4.28 -14.93
CA LYS A 239 14.65 -4.01 -16.01
C LYS A 239 14.24 -5.28 -16.75
N GLU A 240 15.18 -6.22 -16.90
CA GLU A 240 14.96 -7.53 -17.52
C GLU A 240 13.92 -8.35 -16.74
N TYR A 241 14.05 -8.44 -15.41
CA TYR A 241 13.08 -9.11 -14.55
C TYR A 241 11.71 -8.43 -14.63
N ARG A 242 11.66 -7.10 -14.59
CA ARG A 242 10.39 -6.35 -14.67
C ARG A 242 9.69 -6.56 -16.02
N ARG A 243 10.44 -6.64 -17.13
CA ARG A 243 9.92 -6.98 -18.45
C ARG A 243 9.39 -8.43 -18.51
N TRP A 244 10.14 -9.35 -17.94
CA TRP A 244 9.73 -10.75 -17.83
C TRP A 244 8.44 -10.89 -17.02
N LEU A 245 8.34 -10.22 -15.87
CA LEU A 245 7.11 -10.21 -15.07
C LEU A 245 5.94 -9.58 -15.83
N ALA A 246 6.16 -8.47 -16.52
CA ALA A 246 5.13 -7.82 -17.32
C ALA A 246 4.63 -8.70 -18.47
N ALA A 247 5.52 -9.40 -19.16
CA ALA A 247 5.15 -10.34 -20.22
C ALA A 247 4.30 -11.51 -19.71
N ARG A 248 4.43 -11.88 -18.45
CA ARG A 248 3.67 -12.95 -17.79
C ARG A 248 2.33 -12.47 -17.27
N ILE A 249 2.29 -11.37 -16.54
CA ILE A 249 1.07 -10.94 -15.84
C ILE A 249 0.09 -10.16 -16.74
N LYS A 250 0.55 -9.37 -17.71
CA LYS A 250 -0.35 -8.57 -18.56
C LYS A 250 -1.36 -9.43 -19.34
N PRO A 251 -0.98 -10.53 -19.98
CA PRO A 251 -1.96 -11.41 -20.64
C PRO A 251 -2.99 -12.00 -19.67
N LEU A 252 -2.57 -12.34 -18.45
CA LEU A 252 -3.48 -12.86 -17.42
C LEU A 252 -4.46 -11.79 -16.96
N ILE A 253 -4.01 -10.55 -16.72
CA ILE A 253 -4.88 -9.42 -16.39
C ILE A 253 -5.94 -9.23 -17.48
N ALA A 254 -5.56 -9.29 -18.75
CA ALA A 254 -6.47 -9.19 -19.89
C ALA A 254 -7.46 -10.37 -19.93
N ALA A 255 -6.98 -11.59 -19.76
CA ALA A 255 -7.83 -12.80 -19.75
C ALA A 255 -8.89 -12.78 -18.65
N HIS A 256 -8.58 -12.20 -17.48
CA HIS A 256 -9.54 -12.01 -16.39
C HIS A 256 -10.41 -10.74 -16.54
N GLY A 257 -10.22 -9.92 -17.58
CA GLY A 257 -10.94 -8.65 -17.76
C GLY A 257 -10.73 -7.69 -16.60
N LEU A 258 -9.47 -7.56 -16.16
CA LEU A 258 -9.02 -6.70 -15.07
C LEU A 258 -8.09 -5.58 -15.58
N GLU A 259 -8.08 -5.37 -16.88
CA GLU A 259 -7.38 -4.24 -17.48
C GLU A 259 -8.02 -2.94 -17.06
N ARG A 260 -7.17 -1.96 -16.85
CA ARG A 260 -7.63 -0.61 -16.60
C ARG A 260 -8.10 0.03 -17.91
N THR A 261 -9.34 0.53 -17.95
CA THR A 261 -9.83 1.31 -19.08
C THR A 261 -9.23 2.72 -19.05
N PRO A 262 -8.75 3.25 -20.18
CA PRO A 262 -8.19 4.60 -20.28
C PRO A 262 -9.20 5.74 -20.04
N GLU A 263 -10.49 5.42 -19.97
CA GLU A 263 -11.60 6.36 -20.18
C GLU A 263 -12.05 7.12 -18.93
N ASP A 264 -11.34 7.08 -17.81
CA ASP A 264 -11.67 7.97 -16.71
C ASP A 264 -10.68 9.14 -16.59
N PRO A 265 -10.94 10.28 -17.29
CA PRO A 265 -10.06 11.45 -17.25
C PRO A 265 -10.03 12.14 -15.89
N ASN A 266 -10.96 11.81 -14.97
CA ASN A 266 -11.07 12.45 -13.65
C ASN A 266 -10.39 11.67 -12.53
N THR A 267 -10.02 10.43 -12.75
CA THR A 267 -9.28 9.65 -11.75
C THR A 267 -7.78 9.90 -11.88
N GLY A 268 -7.31 11.01 -11.36
CA GLY A 268 -5.91 11.21 -11.00
C GLY A 268 -5.48 10.22 -9.92
N THR A 269 -5.95 8.98 -9.97
CA THR A 269 -5.72 7.94 -8.97
C THR A 269 -4.25 7.60 -8.85
N VAL A 270 -3.81 7.24 -7.65
CA VAL A 270 -2.48 6.69 -7.35
C VAL A 270 -2.13 5.56 -8.33
N ALA A 271 -3.12 4.74 -8.74
CA ALA A 271 -2.99 3.70 -9.72
C ALA A 271 -2.60 4.21 -11.13
N SER A 272 -3.15 5.36 -11.58
CA SER A 272 -2.83 5.94 -12.90
C SER A 272 -1.36 6.29 -13.04
N ARG A 273 -0.78 6.84 -11.97
CA ARG A 273 0.63 7.26 -11.97
C ARG A 273 1.60 6.10 -11.76
N ALA A 274 1.18 5.01 -11.14
CA ALA A 274 2.03 3.83 -10.95
C ALA A 274 2.24 3.06 -12.27
N ASN A 275 1.17 2.79 -13.06
CA ASN A 275 1.29 2.03 -14.32
C ASN A 275 1.91 2.82 -15.48
N ALA A 276 1.66 4.13 -15.56
CA ALA A 276 2.23 4.96 -16.65
C ALA A 276 3.77 5.13 -16.54
N ARG A 277 4.37 4.77 -15.38
CA ARG A 277 5.81 4.94 -15.14
C ARG A 277 6.62 3.66 -15.29
N ASP A 278 5.99 2.48 -15.31
CA ASP A 278 6.70 1.22 -15.51
C ASP A 278 7.17 1.01 -16.98
N ASP A 279 6.55 1.68 -17.93
CA ASP A 279 6.98 1.60 -19.35
C ASP A 279 8.19 2.51 -19.68
N GLU A 280 8.47 3.56 -18.91
CA GLU A 280 9.57 4.51 -19.20
C GLU A 280 10.69 4.58 -18.14
N GLY A 281 10.67 3.78 -17.08
CA GLY A 281 11.86 3.47 -16.28
C GLY A 281 12.53 4.58 -15.48
N GLU A 282 11.95 5.76 -15.28
CA GLU A 282 12.49 6.78 -14.39
C GLU A 282 11.51 7.22 -13.30
N TRP A 283 11.77 6.77 -12.08
CA TRP A 283 11.24 7.42 -10.89
C TRP A 283 11.90 8.80 -10.76
N ARG A 284 11.28 9.85 -11.29
CA ARG A 284 11.65 11.20 -10.92
C ARG A 284 11.31 11.39 -9.43
N ARG A 285 12.33 11.65 -8.64
CA ARG A 285 12.24 12.03 -7.23
C ARG A 285 11.21 13.15 -7.08
N THR A 286 10.05 12.87 -6.53
CA THR A 286 9.21 13.95 -6.00
C THR A 286 9.92 14.48 -4.75
N ARG A 287 10.18 15.77 -4.71
CA ARG A 287 10.91 16.52 -3.67
C ARG A 287 10.21 16.54 -2.29
N ALA A 288 9.65 15.44 -1.83
CA ALA A 288 8.95 15.40 -0.55
C ALA A 288 9.81 14.88 0.62
N TYR A 289 11.02 14.34 0.36
CA TYR A 289 11.93 13.88 1.41
C TYR A 289 13.37 14.19 0.97
N GLY A 290 13.97 15.20 1.63
CA GLY A 290 15.35 15.62 1.37
C GLY A 290 16.37 14.51 1.62
N ASP A 291 17.33 14.40 0.72
CA ASP A 291 18.45 13.44 0.74
C ASP A 291 19.58 13.83 1.75
N ASP A 292 19.35 14.75 2.70
CA ASP A 292 20.39 15.35 3.53
C ASP A 292 20.38 14.88 5.01
N ALA A 293 20.04 13.64 5.29
CA ALA A 293 20.27 13.08 6.63
C ALA A 293 21.50 12.16 6.62
N PRO A 294 22.53 12.40 7.47
CA PRO A 294 23.69 11.53 7.57
C PRO A 294 23.27 10.14 8.02
N ALA A 295 23.75 9.11 7.33
CA ALA A 295 23.50 7.74 7.67
C ALA A 295 24.03 7.41 9.06
N PRO A 296 23.25 6.82 9.98
CA PRO A 296 23.78 6.28 11.22
C PRO A 296 24.71 5.11 10.88
N ARG A 297 25.90 5.11 11.48
CA ARG A 297 26.84 3.99 11.43
C ARG A 297 26.25 2.80 12.21
N ALA A 298 25.53 1.95 11.51
CA ALA A 298 25.34 0.57 11.93
C ALA A 298 26.36 -0.26 11.15
N GLU A 299 27.11 -1.10 11.82
CA GLU A 299 28.00 -2.07 11.14
C GLU A 299 27.15 -2.90 10.17
N PRO A 300 27.51 -2.97 8.89
CA PRO A 300 26.73 -3.70 7.92
C PRO A 300 26.85 -5.18 8.23
N LEU A 301 25.75 -5.84 8.53
CA LEU A 301 25.63 -7.26 8.24
C LEU A 301 25.80 -7.39 6.72
N THR A 302 27.00 -7.76 6.29
CA THR A 302 27.36 -7.98 4.88
C THR A 302 26.64 -9.22 4.37
N LEU A 303 25.37 -9.05 4.01
CA LEU A 303 24.53 -10.10 3.42
C LEU A 303 24.13 -9.78 1.97
N PHE A 304 24.58 -8.64 1.44
CA PHE A 304 24.46 -8.26 0.04
C PHE A 304 25.75 -7.62 -0.44
#